data_bfad24f807fbf25a4da8f80aa3f9a283
#
_entry.id   bfad24f807fbf25a4da8f80aa3f9a283
#
_cell.length_a   1.000
_cell.length_b   1.000
_cell.length_c   1.000
_cell.angle_alpha   90.00
_cell.angle_beta   90.00
_cell.angle_gamma   90.00
#
_symmetry.space_group_name_H-M   'P 1'
#
loop_
_entity.id
_entity.type
_entity.pdbx_description
1 polymer ?
#
loop_
_entity_poly.entity_id
_entity_poly.type
_entity_poly.pdbx_seq_one_letter_code
_entity_poly.pdbx_strand_id
1 'polypeptide(L)'
;GWRVVRYQRGLRHHRRYRVASASIQPKAEGLFLGQGFLWTARHTQRLWDATRAANRRFIEPAASWPRLARDASHRPAISGLPALHGVGLLEGEQPIYLPWVERQGHVFYVGTTGVGKTRALELAVIQDIRRGHPVICLDPKGDPHVLRRLHAEATRAGRPFYCFHLGYPAHSARYNPIGRFTRITEVATRIANELPSQGNAEAFRQFAWLFTHVIARALHALGERPDYRKILQHMNHIEPLLVRYFEDWLDREGPSGWRPLLDRDGARVQDIPRHLKARDPRALQLVQFYQARELYDPVADGLRRAFEYEKSFFDKISVAVQPLLEKLLAGRTGELLNPDYADPDDPRPILDWETAIRQRAVVYCGFDALTDSEVAAAVGQGMMGDLVAYAGELYKHGLGQSLAVVEERPETCLHLDEFSELVRGPEIVQALNKGRGAGLRFSVYTQTLADIAAGLGNRDRATQIVGNVSNTIVMLRVADLDTAKLLSERLGSVEVNMLMVVSAATDSSVPDSPVHFTS
;
A
#
# COMPACT_ATOMS: atom_id res chain seq x y z
N GLY A 1 9.44 -36.96 24.09
CA GLY A 1 8.03 -37.18 24.41
C GLY A 1 7.51 -36.18 25.46
N TRP A 2 7.87 -36.30 26.76
CA TRP A 2 7.27 -35.53 27.86
C TRP A 2 7.50 -34.00 27.75
N ARG A 3 8.66 -33.55 27.27
CA ARG A 3 8.92 -32.12 27.00
C ARG A 3 7.98 -31.55 25.94
N VAL A 4 7.72 -32.27 24.86
CA VAL A 4 6.79 -31.86 23.79
C VAL A 4 5.37 -31.73 24.34
N VAL A 5 4.92 -32.72 25.11
CA VAL A 5 3.58 -32.70 25.74
C VAL A 5 3.44 -31.52 26.70
N ARG A 6 4.45 -31.27 27.54
CA ARG A 6 4.45 -30.13 28.47
C ARG A 6 4.40 -28.80 27.72
N TYR A 7 5.17 -28.66 26.64
CA TYR A 7 5.17 -27.49 25.79
C TYR A 7 3.80 -27.25 25.14
N GLN A 8 3.22 -28.26 24.51
CA GLN A 8 1.90 -28.16 23.88
C GLN A 8 0.79 -27.86 24.90
N ARG A 9 0.86 -28.38 26.11
CA ARG A 9 -0.07 -28.01 27.19
C ARG A 9 0.11 -26.55 27.59
N GLY A 10 1.34 -26.07 27.67
CA GLY A 10 1.65 -24.67 27.89
C GLY A 10 0.98 -23.78 26.85
N LEU A 11 1.12 -24.12 25.55
CA LEU A 11 0.50 -23.38 24.45
C LEU A 11 -1.04 -23.35 24.56
N ARG A 12 -1.69 -24.44 25.01
CA ARG A 12 -3.15 -24.46 25.22
C ARG A 12 -3.62 -23.48 26.29
N HIS A 13 -2.89 -23.37 27.39
CA HIS A 13 -3.22 -22.44 28.47
C HIS A 13 -2.92 -21.00 28.09
N HIS A 14 -2.02 -20.78 27.13
CA HIS A 14 -1.70 -19.48 26.58
C HIS A 14 -2.59 -19.05 25.38
N ARG A 15 -3.84 -19.51 25.28
CA ARG A 15 -4.82 -19.04 24.27
C ARG A 15 -4.89 -17.51 24.16
N ARG A 16 -4.43 -16.80 25.19
CA ARG A 16 -4.26 -15.35 25.23
C ARG A 16 -2.80 -15.05 25.57
N TYR A 17 -1.87 -15.53 24.73
CA TYR A 17 -0.48 -15.15 24.86
C TYR A 17 -0.39 -13.63 24.87
N ARG A 18 -0.04 -13.08 26.01
CA ARG A 18 0.21 -11.66 26.16
C ARG A 18 1.69 -11.44 25.97
N VAL A 19 2.07 -10.76 24.90
CA VAL A 19 3.43 -10.28 24.75
C VAL A 19 3.76 -9.41 25.96
N ALA A 20 4.84 -9.74 26.66
CA ALA A 20 5.26 -8.96 27.81
C ALA A 20 5.51 -7.50 27.38
N SER A 21 5.01 -6.54 28.14
CA SER A 21 5.17 -5.12 27.82
C SER A 21 6.63 -4.71 27.60
N ALA A 22 7.55 -5.34 28.35
CA ALA A 22 8.99 -5.15 28.18
C ALA A 22 9.53 -5.59 26.81
N SER A 23 8.91 -6.61 26.18
CA SER A 23 9.37 -7.11 24.87
C SER A 23 9.00 -6.16 23.72
N ILE A 24 7.97 -5.33 23.88
CA ILE A 24 7.49 -4.37 22.89
C ILE A 24 7.95 -2.93 23.16
N GLN A 25 8.81 -2.74 24.16
CA GLN A 25 9.49 -1.46 24.32
C GLN A 25 10.62 -1.34 23.29
N PRO A 26 10.89 -0.12 22.80
CA PRO A 26 12.01 0.11 21.89
C PRO A 26 13.31 -0.43 22.44
N LYS A 27 13.97 -1.30 21.71
CA LYS A 27 15.26 -1.88 22.06
C LYS A 27 16.29 -1.59 20.99
N ALA A 28 17.56 -1.57 21.40
CA ALA A 28 18.67 -1.37 20.48
C ALA A 28 18.79 -2.52 19.48
N GLU A 29 18.45 -3.75 19.88
CA GLU A 29 18.58 -4.95 19.07
C GLU A 29 17.72 -4.96 17.81
N GLY A 30 16.51 -4.41 17.86
CA GLY A 30 15.62 -4.41 16.71
C GLY A 30 14.14 -4.47 17.04
N LEU A 31 13.34 -4.75 16.01
CA LEU A 31 11.91 -4.98 16.09
C LEU A 31 11.65 -6.38 16.65
N PHE A 32 10.97 -6.49 17.78
CA PHE A 32 10.57 -7.78 18.35
C PHE A 32 9.53 -8.46 17.45
N LEU A 33 9.83 -9.68 17.00
CA LEU A 33 8.93 -10.48 16.16
C LEU A 33 8.15 -11.54 16.96
N GLY A 34 8.74 -12.04 18.04
CA GLY A 34 8.13 -13.10 18.85
C GLY A 34 9.16 -13.88 19.65
N GLN A 35 8.72 -15.01 20.22
CA GLN A 35 9.59 -16.00 20.84
C GLN A 35 9.91 -17.10 19.83
N GLY A 36 11.15 -17.54 19.76
CA GLY A 36 11.57 -18.54 18.80
C GLY A 36 13.01 -18.99 18.97
N PHE A 37 13.54 -19.65 17.97
CA PHE A 37 14.92 -20.12 17.91
C PHE A 37 15.46 -20.02 16.48
N LEU A 38 16.77 -19.96 16.36
CA LEU A 38 17.43 -19.96 15.05
C LEU A 38 17.41 -21.39 14.49
N TRP A 39 16.86 -21.53 13.29
CA TRP A 39 16.83 -22.80 12.60
C TRP A 39 18.20 -23.15 12.04
N THR A 40 18.68 -24.39 12.34
CA THR A 40 19.96 -24.91 11.88
C THR A 40 19.77 -26.28 11.22
N ALA A 41 20.82 -26.82 10.59
CA ALA A 41 20.80 -28.18 10.01
C ALA A 41 20.37 -29.25 11.03
N ARG A 42 20.72 -29.09 12.33
CA ARG A 42 20.27 -30.00 13.38
C ARG A 42 18.74 -30.02 13.54
N HIS A 43 18.07 -28.87 13.38
CA HIS A 43 16.60 -28.81 13.45
C HIS A 43 15.97 -29.50 12.23
N THR A 44 16.56 -29.32 11.04
CA THR A 44 16.13 -30.03 9.83
C THR A 44 16.29 -31.54 10.01
N GLN A 45 17.41 -32.02 10.53
CA GLN A 45 17.63 -33.45 10.83
C GLN A 45 16.57 -33.98 11.82
N ARG A 46 16.33 -33.26 12.91
CA ARG A 46 15.29 -33.65 13.90
C ARG A 46 13.90 -33.70 13.30
N LEU A 47 13.56 -32.74 12.43
CA LEU A 47 12.28 -32.73 11.75
C LEU A 47 12.16 -33.92 10.81
N TRP A 48 13.21 -34.20 10.04
CA TRP A 48 13.29 -35.35 9.15
C TRP A 48 13.07 -36.65 9.92
N ASP A 49 13.79 -36.83 11.02
CA ASP A 49 13.65 -38.02 11.88
C ASP A 49 12.25 -38.11 12.49
N ALA A 50 11.66 -36.98 12.88
CA ALA A 50 10.34 -36.90 13.48
C ALA A 50 9.20 -37.22 12.50
N THR A 51 9.38 -36.94 11.22
CA THR A 51 8.35 -37.17 10.19
C THR A 51 8.39 -38.57 9.57
N ARG A 52 9.45 -39.33 9.80
CA ARG A 52 9.57 -40.69 9.24
C ARG A 52 8.62 -41.69 9.93
N ALA A 53 7.94 -42.47 9.13
CA ALA A 53 7.01 -43.49 9.62
C ALA A 53 7.69 -44.49 10.58
N ALA A 54 8.95 -44.89 10.29
CA ALA A 54 9.72 -45.80 11.13
C ALA A 54 9.99 -45.24 12.54
N ASN A 55 10.08 -43.93 12.69
CA ASN A 55 10.35 -43.27 13.96
C ASN A 55 9.07 -42.85 14.71
N ARG A 56 7.91 -43.04 14.12
CA ARG A 56 6.60 -42.64 14.68
C ARG A 56 6.39 -43.20 16.08
N ARG A 57 6.77 -44.47 16.30
CA ARG A 57 6.68 -45.14 17.61
C ARG A 57 7.48 -44.45 18.73
N PHE A 58 8.54 -43.69 18.39
CA PHE A 58 9.35 -43.00 19.37
C PHE A 58 8.86 -41.57 19.67
N ILE A 59 8.02 -41.03 18.80
CA ILE A 59 7.50 -39.68 18.84
C ILE A 59 6.09 -39.64 19.39
N GLU A 60 5.26 -40.61 19.01
CA GLU A 60 3.90 -40.75 19.53
C GLU A 60 3.92 -41.24 20.99
N PRO A 61 3.07 -40.66 21.85
CA PRO A 61 2.91 -41.13 23.21
C PRO A 61 2.50 -42.58 23.24
N ALA A 62 3.16 -43.38 24.07
CA ALA A 62 2.78 -44.78 24.28
C ALA A 62 1.32 -44.92 24.75
N ALA A 63 0.67 -46.03 24.42
CA ALA A 63 -0.70 -46.30 24.83
C ALA A 63 -0.91 -46.26 26.35
N SER A 64 0.17 -46.52 27.10
CA SER A 64 0.20 -46.44 28.55
C SER A 64 0.23 -45.01 29.12
N TRP A 65 0.41 -43.98 28.26
CA TRP A 65 0.43 -42.60 28.73
C TRP A 65 -0.98 -42.14 29.15
N PRO A 66 -1.09 -41.28 30.18
CA PRO A 66 -2.37 -40.72 30.58
C PRO A 66 -3.13 -40.11 29.40
N ARG A 67 -4.46 -40.28 29.35
CA ARG A 67 -5.31 -39.71 28.28
C ARG A 67 -5.03 -38.23 28.02
N LEU A 68 -4.80 -37.44 29.07
CA LEU A 68 -4.45 -36.03 28.96
C LEU A 68 -3.16 -35.78 28.17
N ALA A 69 -2.16 -36.66 28.27
CA ALA A 69 -0.91 -36.54 27.53
C ALA A 69 -1.10 -36.91 26.05
N ARG A 70 -1.91 -37.94 25.78
CA ARG A 70 -2.27 -38.35 24.41
C ARG A 70 -3.12 -37.31 23.69
N ASP A 71 -4.12 -36.77 24.37
CA ASP A 71 -4.94 -35.68 23.83
C ASP A 71 -4.12 -34.42 23.52
N ALA A 72 -3.12 -34.12 24.32
CA ALA A 72 -2.23 -32.98 24.08
C ALA A 72 -1.34 -33.15 22.85
N SER A 73 -0.98 -34.38 22.47
CA SER A 73 -0.17 -34.65 21.29
C SER A 73 -0.98 -34.73 19.99
N HIS A 74 -2.27 -35.12 20.06
CA HIS A 74 -3.13 -35.28 18.90
C HIS A 74 -3.96 -34.04 18.58
N ARG A 75 -4.16 -33.15 19.52
CA ARG A 75 -4.92 -31.90 19.35
C ARG A 75 -4.01 -30.70 19.63
N PRO A 76 -3.34 -30.18 18.61
CA PRO A 76 -2.54 -28.98 18.80
C PRO A 76 -3.42 -27.83 19.31
N ALA A 77 -2.97 -27.17 20.33
CA ALA A 77 -3.67 -26.05 20.95
C ALA A 77 -3.70 -24.83 20.01
N ILE A 78 -2.76 -24.77 19.09
CA ILE A 78 -2.57 -23.74 18.08
C ILE A 78 -2.41 -24.46 16.74
N SER A 79 -2.88 -23.85 15.66
CA SER A 79 -2.69 -24.38 14.30
C SER A 79 -1.20 -24.52 13.99
N GLY A 80 -0.79 -25.66 13.44
CA GLY A 80 0.58 -25.97 13.08
C GLY A 80 0.89 -27.47 13.23
N LEU A 81 2.10 -27.84 12.84
CA LEU A 81 2.60 -29.20 12.96
C LEU A 81 3.33 -29.35 14.31
N PRO A 82 2.91 -30.27 15.20
CA PRO A 82 3.58 -30.49 16.49
C PRO A 82 5.07 -30.80 16.37
N ALA A 83 5.48 -31.47 15.29
CA ALA A 83 6.87 -31.77 15.02
C ALA A 83 7.72 -30.50 14.85
N LEU A 84 7.21 -29.49 14.12
CA LEU A 84 7.90 -28.20 13.96
C LEU A 84 8.10 -27.46 15.30
N HIS A 85 7.10 -27.51 16.18
CA HIS A 85 7.21 -26.95 17.53
C HIS A 85 8.20 -27.72 18.40
N GLY A 86 8.34 -29.04 18.16
CA GLY A 86 9.16 -29.93 18.99
C GLY A 86 10.67 -29.84 18.74
N VAL A 87 11.09 -29.48 17.51
CA VAL A 87 12.51 -29.56 17.14
C VAL A 87 13.42 -28.55 17.85
N GLY A 88 12.88 -27.40 18.27
CA GLY A 88 13.61 -26.34 18.99
C GLY A 88 13.55 -26.44 20.51
N LEU A 89 12.89 -27.46 21.08
CA LEU A 89 12.68 -27.56 22.53
C LEU A 89 13.95 -27.82 23.36
N LEU A 90 15.01 -28.27 22.72
CA LEU A 90 16.29 -28.53 23.40
C LEU A 90 17.06 -27.24 23.64
N GLU A 91 17.02 -26.34 22.69
CA GLU A 91 17.69 -25.03 22.75
C GLU A 91 16.87 -24.02 23.56
N GLY A 92 15.55 -24.20 23.61
CA GLY A 92 14.59 -23.27 24.19
C GLY A 92 14.24 -22.12 23.25
N GLU A 93 13.15 -21.46 23.56
CA GLU A 93 12.74 -20.24 22.85
C GLU A 93 13.37 -19.01 23.50
N GLN A 94 13.79 -18.08 22.66
CA GLN A 94 14.34 -16.77 23.06
C GLN A 94 13.61 -15.66 22.29
N PRO A 95 13.66 -14.41 22.76
CA PRO A 95 13.12 -13.28 22.00
C PRO A 95 13.86 -13.13 20.67
N ILE A 96 13.11 -13.09 19.57
CA ILE A 96 13.63 -12.87 18.21
C ILE A 96 13.38 -11.43 17.82
N TYR A 97 14.44 -10.75 17.45
CA TYR A 97 14.42 -9.37 16.96
C TYR A 97 14.87 -9.31 15.51
N LEU A 98 14.17 -8.52 14.71
CA LEU A 98 14.64 -8.09 13.40
C LEU A 98 15.53 -6.86 13.59
N PRO A 99 16.84 -6.94 13.28
CA PRO A 99 17.74 -5.80 13.42
C PRO A 99 17.22 -4.57 12.66
N TRP A 100 17.41 -3.38 13.22
CA TRP A 100 16.93 -2.14 12.59
C TRP A 100 17.54 -1.91 11.20
N VAL A 101 18.78 -2.32 11.00
CA VAL A 101 19.47 -2.27 9.72
C VAL A 101 18.73 -3.12 8.66
N GLU A 102 18.31 -4.33 9.03
CA GLU A 102 17.56 -5.22 8.13
C GLU A 102 16.16 -4.68 7.83
N ARG A 103 15.51 -4.05 8.81
CA ARG A 103 14.21 -3.43 8.61
C ARG A 103 14.23 -2.30 7.56
N GLN A 104 15.37 -1.67 7.36
CA GLN A 104 15.54 -0.66 6.31
C GLN A 104 15.29 -1.22 4.89
N GLY A 105 15.39 -2.52 4.71
CA GLY A 105 15.15 -3.22 3.45
C GLY A 105 13.72 -3.71 3.24
N HIS A 106 12.75 -3.20 4.00
CA HIS A 106 11.35 -3.59 3.99
C HIS A 106 11.08 -5.00 4.54
N VAL A 107 9.86 -5.24 5.02
CA VAL A 107 9.44 -6.52 5.59
C VAL A 107 8.17 -7.01 4.92
N PHE A 108 8.18 -8.25 4.49
CA PHE A 108 7.06 -8.89 3.82
C PHE A 108 6.46 -9.96 4.72
N TYR A 109 5.21 -9.75 5.14
CA TYR A 109 4.43 -10.69 5.93
C TYR A 109 3.46 -11.44 5.03
N VAL A 110 3.57 -12.75 4.98
CA VAL A 110 2.70 -13.59 4.14
C VAL A 110 2.05 -14.70 4.95
N GLY A 111 0.77 -14.97 4.70
CA GLY A 111 0.02 -16.04 5.35
C GLY A 111 -1.46 -16.00 5.05
N THR A 112 -2.12 -17.16 5.11
CA THR A 112 -3.55 -17.28 4.83
C THR A 112 -4.42 -16.49 5.82
N THR A 113 -5.70 -16.42 5.55
CA THR A 113 -6.66 -15.76 6.47
C THR A 113 -6.69 -16.46 7.84
N GLY A 114 -6.79 -15.66 8.91
CA GLY A 114 -6.93 -16.17 10.28
C GLY A 114 -5.66 -16.72 10.93
N VAL A 115 -4.49 -16.58 10.30
CA VAL A 115 -3.21 -17.09 10.85
C VAL A 115 -2.48 -16.09 11.75
N GLY A 116 -2.97 -14.86 11.86
CA GLY A 116 -2.41 -13.85 12.76
C GLY A 116 -1.66 -12.71 12.08
N LYS A 117 -1.85 -12.44 10.77
CA LYS A 117 -1.26 -11.29 10.07
C LYS A 117 -1.55 -9.98 10.78
N THR A 118 -2.83 -9.71 11.09
CA THR A 118 -3.24 -8.49 11.80
C THR A 118 -2.59 -8.37 13.18
N ARG A 119 -2.34 -9.49 13.88
CA ARG A 119 -1.60 -9.46 15.15
C ARG A 119 -0.11 -9.13 14.96
N ALA A 120 0.50 -9.62 13.88
CA ALA A 120 1.86 -9.23 13.51
C ALA A 120 1.94 -7.75 13.14
N LEU A 121 0.92 -7.22 12.41
CA LEU A 121 0.78 -5.81 12.10
C LEU A 121 0.69 -4.98 13.38
N GLU A 122 -0.25 -5.30 14.28
CA GLU A 122 -0.39 -4.60 15.57
C GLU A 122 0.91 -4.60 16.37
N LEU A 123 1.62 -5.73 16.41
CA LEU A 123 2.88 -5.87 17.12
C LEU A 123 3.97 -4.95 16.54
N ALA A 124 4.08 -4.87 15.22
CA ALA A 124 5.05 -4.03 14.56
C ALA A 124 4.72 -2.53 14.73
N VAL A 125 3.47 -2.15 14.45
CA VAL A 125 2.99 -0.76 14.55
C VAL A 125 3.19 -0.17 15.94
N ILE A 126 2.86 -0.93 17.00
CA ILE A 126 3.02 -0.47 18.39
C ILE A 126 4.48 -0.12 18.68
N GLN A 127 5.41 -0.93 18.21
CA GLN A 127 6.84 -0.70 18.44
C GLN A 127 7.32 0.54 17.66
N ASP A 128 6.84 0.75 16.43
CA ASP A 128 7.17 1.93 15.63
C ASP A 128 6.63 3.21 16.27
N ILE A 129 5.38 3.18 16.75
CA ILE A 129 4.78 4.31 17.48
C ILE A 129 5.64 4.65 18.72
N ARG A 130 5.99 3.65 19.52
CA ARG A 130 6.78 3.83 20.76
C ARG A 130 8.22 4.28 20.49
N ARG A 131 8.76 3.94 19.33
CA ARG A 131 10.07 4.40 18.89
C ARG A 131 10.06 5.87 18.43
N GLY A 132 8.88 6.44 18.23
CA GLY A 132 8.75 7.85 17.81
C GLY A 132 8.79 8.05 16.29
N HIS A 133 8.71 6.98 15.47
CA HIS A 133 8.62 7.12 14.03
C HIS A 133 7.26 7.66 13.58
N PRO A 134 7.17 8.49 12.51
CA PRO A 134 5.92 8.67 11.80
C PRO A 134 5.38 7.29 11.36
N VAL A 135 4.10 7.04 11.59
CA VAL A 135 3.48 5.75 11.25
C VAL A 135 2.28 5.99 10.36
N ILE A 136 2.24 5.30 9.22
CA ILE A 136 1.13 5.35 8.28
C ILE A 136 0.63 3.91 8.09
N CYS A 137 -0.63 3.66 8.41
CA CYS A 137 -1.28 2.37 8.22
C CYS A 137 -2.38 2.51 7.18
N LEU A 138 -2.24 1.82 6.04
CA LEU A 138 -3.26 1.72 5.00
C LEU A 138 -3.95 0.36 5.11
N ASP A 139 -5.26 0.37 5.34
CA ASP A 139 -6.09 -0.80 5.58
C ASP A 139 -7.31 -0.79 4.66
N PRO A 140 -7.28 -1.53 3.55
CA PRO A 140 -8.41 -1.62 2.63
C PRO A 140 -9.72 -2.08 3.28
N LYS A 141 -9.66 -2.95 4.29
CA LYS A 141 -10.85 -3.45 4.99
C LYS A 141 -11.43 -2.44 5.98
N GLY A 142 -10.58 -1.58 6.53
CA GLY A 142 -11.00 -0.63 7.55
C GLY A 142 -11.32 -1.30 8.89
N ASP A 143 -10.42 -2.17 9.41
CA ASP A 143 -10.64 -2.93 10.65
C ASP A 143 -10.75 -1.99 11.87
N PRO A 144 -11.92 -1.92 12.55
CA PRO A 144 -12.11 -1.06 13.69
C PRO A 144 -11.26 -1.45 14.91
N HIS A 145 -10.78 -2.69 15.00
CA HIS A 145 -9.87 -3.11 16.08
C HIS A 145 -8.47 -2.54 15.87
N VAL A 146 -7.97 -2.56 14.63
CA VAL A 146 -6.68 -1.93 14.28
C VAL A 146 -6.77 -0.42 14.51
N LEU A 147 -7.81 0.25 14.02
CA LEU A 147 -8.05 1.67 14.24
C LEU A 147 -7.97 2.05 15.73
N ARG A 148 -8.79 1.38 16.56
CA ARG A 148 -8.82 1.65 18.02
C ARG A 148 -7.49 1.39 18.68
N ARG A 149 -6.75 0.37 18.23
CA ARG A 149 -5.43 0.03 18.77
C ARG A 149 -4.41 1.11 18.45
N LEU A 150 -4.35 1.57 17.22
CA LEU A 150 -3.44 2.66 16.81
C LEU A 150 -3.75 3.96 17.55
N HIS A 151 -5.03 4.33 17.63
CA HIS A 151 -5.46 5.50 18.38
C HIS A 151 -5.03 5.44 19.85
N ALA A 152 -5.27 4.30 20.53
CA ALA A 152 -4.91 4.14 21.94
C ALA A 152 -3.39 4.21 22.16
N GLU A 153 -2.56 3.66 21.25
CA GLU A 153 -1.10 3.73 21.37
C GLU A 153 -0.56 5.13 21.02
N ALA A 154 -1.16 5.81 20.03
CA ALA A 154 -0.83 7.20 19.72
C ALA A 154 -1.10 8.13 20.91
N THR A 155 -2.30 8.00 21.51
CA THR A 155 -2.69 8.75 22.72
C THR A 155 -1.74 8.49 23.88
N ARG A 156 -1.40 7.20 24.14
CA ARG A 156 -0.46 6.84 25.19
C ARG A 156 0.93 7.42 24.98
N ALA A 157 1.36 7.52 23.71
CA ALA A 157 2.65 8.08 23.33
C ALA A 157 2.63 9.61 23.21
N GLY A 158 1.49 10.28 23.45
CA GLY A 158 1.33 11.74 23.32
C GLY A 158 1.53 12.24 21.90
N ARG A 159 1.13 11.43 20.88
CA ARG A 159 1.39 11.73 19.46
C ARG A 159 0.11 12.13 18.73
N PRO A 160 0.20 13.06 17.76
CA PRO A 160 -0.94 13.38 16.90
C PRO A 160 -1.46 12.12 16.19
N PHE A 161 -2.79 12.02 16.09
CA PHE A 161 -3.45 10.91 15.42
C PHE A 161 -4.39 11.45 14.35
N TYR A 162 -4.21 10.99 13.12
CA TYR A 162 -5.10 11.26 12.01
C TYR A 162 -5.83 9.97 11.62
N CYS A 163 -7.16 10.05 11.56
CA CYS A 163 -8.00 8.97 11.06
C CYS A 163 -8.63 9.41 9.75
N PHE A 164 -8.35 8.69 8.67
CA PHE A 164 -9.12 8.77 7.44
C PHE A 164 -9.88 7.45 7.28
N HIS A 165 -11.21 7.48 7.15
CA HIS A 165 -12.00 6.26 7.04
C HIS A 165 -13.28 6.49 6.25
N LEU A 166 -13.43 5.85 5.09
CA LEU A 166 -14.61 6.03 4.24
C LEU A 166 -15.93 5.59 4.92
N GLY A 167 -15.88 4.56 5.76
CA GLY A 167 -17.04 4.10 6.53
C GLY A 167 -17.40 4.97 7.75
N TYR A 168 -16.51 5.90 8.18
CA TYR A 168 -16.74 6.79 9.32
C TYR A 168 -16.51 8.27 8.96
N PRO A 169 -17.18 8.81 7.94
CA PRO A 169 -16.88 10.13 7.39
C PRO A 169 -17.02 11.29 8.38
N ALA A 170 -17.90 11.17 9.38
CA ALA A 170 -18.08 12.20 10.40
C ALA A 170 -16.86 12.35 11.35
N HIS A 171 -16.05 11.33 11.48
CA HIS A 171 -14.87 11.30 12.36
C HIS A 171 -13.55 11.27 11.58
N SER A 172 -13.63 11.32 10.25
CA SER A 172 -12.47 11.24 9.38
C SER A 172 -11.84 12.59 9.14
N ALA A 173 -10.51 12.60 9.00
CA ALA A 173 -9.83 13.69 8.37
C ALA A 173 -10.31 13.83 6.91
N ARG A 174 -10.33 15.05 6.40
CA ARG A 174 -10.54 15.34 4.98
C ARG A 174 -9.23 15.19 4.23
N TYR A 175 -9.29 14.76 2.98
CA TYR A 175 -8.10 14.52 2.17
C TYR A 175 -8.37 14.73 0.69
N ASN A 176 -7.48 15.44 0.00
CA ASN A 176 -7.56 15.62 -1.46
C ASN A 176 -6.47 14.77 -2.14
N PRO A 177 -6.82 13.63 -2.77
CA PRO A 177 -5.86 12.69 -3.36
C PRO A 177 -5.05 13.26 -4.52
N ILE A 178 -5.53 14.33 -5.17
CA ILE A 178 -4.90 14.97 -6.32
C ILE A 178 -4.48 16.41 -6.05
N GLY A 179 -4.64 16.88 -4.82
CA GLY A 179 -4.39 18.29 -4.46
C GLY A 179 -2.92 18.63 -4.24
N ARG A 180 -2.06 17.62 -4.03
CA ARG A 180 -0.61 17.78 -3.89
C ARG A 180 0.09 17.12 -5.08
N PHE A 181 1.04 17.80 -5.67
CA PHE A 181 1.85 17.33 -6.79
C PHE A 181 3.15 18.12 -6.88
N THR A 182 4.20 17.45 -7.31
CA THR A 182 5.47 18.09 -7.70
C THR A 182 5.40 18.58 -9.14
N ARG A 183 4.73 17.80 -9.99
CA ARG A 183 4.46 18.13 -11.38
C ARG A 183 2.96 18.04 -11.63
N ILE A 184 2.40 19.06 -12.25
CA ILE A 184 0.96 19.09 -12.55
C ILE A 184 0.47 17.90 -13.39
N THR A 185 1.35 17.23 -14.12
CA THR A 185 1.07 15.99 -14.85
C THR A 185 0.64 14.84 -13.95
N GLU A 186 1.06 14.84 -12.68
CA GLU A 186 0.72 13.79 -11.71
C GLU A 186 -0.77 13.75 -11.42
N VAL A 187 -1.46 14.90 -11.45
CA VAL A 187 -2.92 14.99 -11.26
C VAL A 187 -3.64 14.14 -12.30
N ALA A 188 -3.30 14.34 -13.57
CA ALA A 188 -3.89 13.57 -14.67
C ALA A 188 -3.50 12.09 -14.62
N THR A 189 -2.26 11.80 -14.24
CA THR A 189 -1.76 10.43 -14.13
C THR A 189 -2.48 9.64 -13.04
N ARG A 190 -2.74 10.25 -11.87
CA ARG A 190 -3.47 9.59 -10.77
C ARG A 190 -4.90 9.24 -11.19
N ILE A 191 -5.61 10.14 -11.86
CA ILE A 191 -6.97 9.86 -12.36
C ILE A 191 -6.96 8.81 -13.48
N ALA A 192 -6.04 8.93 -14.44
CA ALA A 192 -5.98 8.01 -15.58
C ALA A 192 -5.57 6.59 -15.17
N ASN A 193 -4.75 6.42 -14.14
CA ASN A 193 -4.34 5.10 -13.66
C ASN A 193 -5.48 4.29 -13.03
N GLU A 194 -6.57 4.95 -12.62
CA GLU A 194 -7.77 4.26 -12.12
C GLU A 194 -8.65 3.70 -13.24
N LEU A 195 -8.40 4.11 -14.49
CA LEU A 195 -9.16 3.66 -15.63
C LEU A 195 -8.62 2.34 -16.21
N PRO A 196 -9.47 1.49 -16.80
CA PRO A 196 -9.03 0.28 -17.47
C PRO A 196 -7.98 0.56 -18.56
N SER A 197 -6.97 -0.33 -18.65
CA SER A 197 -5.83 -0.15 -19.57
C SER A 197 -5.69 -1.26 -20.61
N GLN A 198 -6.70 -2.14 -20.79
CA GLN A 198 -6.60 -3.26 -21.71
C GLN A 198 -7.35 -3.00 -23.05
N GLY A 199 -6.70 -3.34 -24.16
CA GLY A 199 -7.28 -3.22 -25.48
C GLY A 199 -7.60 -1.77 -25.88
N ASN A 200 -8.80 -1.55 -26.40
CA ASN A 200 -9.26 -0.21 -26.82
C ASN A 200 -9.39 0.80 -25.66
N ALA A 201 -9.42 0.33 -24.42
CA ALA A 201 -9.51 1.20 -23.25
C ALA A 201 -8.25 2.06 -23.06
N GLU A 202 -7.09 1.64 -23.56
CA GLU A 202 -5.86 2.42 -23.49
C GLU A 202 -5.98 3.77 -24.21
N ALA A 203 -6.58 3.82 -25.39
CA ALA A 203 -6.78 5.08 -26.11
C ALA A 203 -7.68 6.04 -25.32
N PHE A 204 -8.76 5.53 -24.69
CA PHE A 204 -9.64 6.34 -23.85
C PHE A 204 -8.91 6.85 -22.60
N ARG A 205 -8.06 6.03 -22.00
CA ARG A 205 -7.24 6.42 -20.86
C ARG A 205 -6.28 7.57 -21.23
N GLN A 206 -5.64 7.52 -22.38
CA GLN A 206 -4.74 8.56 -22.87
C GLN A 206 -5.49 9.88 -23.12
N PHE A 207 -6.69 9.85 -23.67
CA PHE A 207 -7.52 11.03 -23.84
C PHE A 207 -8.01 11.60 -22.52
N ALA A 208 -8.44 10.74 -21.59
CA ALA A 208 -8.82 11.14 -20.25
C ALA A 208 -7.65 11.84 -19.52
N TRP A 209 -6.45 11.29 -19.67
CA TRP A 209 -5.23 11.91 -19.17
C TRP A 209 -5.03 13.32 -19.77
N LEU A 210 -5.10 13.44 -21.10
CA LEU A 210 -4.88 14.72 -21.78
C LEU A 210 -5.88 15.80 -21.31
N PHE A 211 -7.16 15.45 -21.25
CA PHE A 211 -8.21 16.38 -20.82
C PHE A 211 -8.07 16.80 -19.37
N THR A 212 -7.85 15.84 -18.49
CA THR A 212 -7.60 16.11 -17.07
C THR A 212 -6.37 16.99 -16.90
N HIS A 213 -5.32 16.76 -17.70
CA HIS A 213 -4.10 17.56 -17.65
C HIS A 213 -4.34 19.01 -18.06
N VAL A 214 -5.09 19.25 -19.11
CA VAL A 214 -5.46 20.63 -19.56
C VAL A 214 -6.22 21.35 -18.46
N ILE A 215 -7.22 20.73 -17.86
CA ILE A 215 -8.03 21.30 -16.79
C ILE A 215 -7.15 21.59 -15.56
N ALA A 216 -6.35 20.62 -15.11
CA ALA A 216 -5.50 20.76 -13.94
C ALA A 216 -4.47 21.88 -14.10
N ARG A 217 -3.86 22.02 -15.31
CA ARG A 217 -2.93 23.11 -15.61
C ARG A 217 -3.60 24.48 -15.55
N ALA A 218 -4.80 24.61 -16.10
CA ALA A 218 -5.54 25.84 -16.09
C ALA A 218 -5.95 26.26 -14.67
N LEU A 219 -6.46 25.32 -13.85
CA LEU A 219 -6.77 25.56 -12.45
C LEU A 219 -5.53 26.01 -11.68
N HIS A 220 -4.42 25.30 -11.85
CA HIS A 220 -3.16 25.64 -11.17
C HIS A 220 -2.63 27.02 -11.57
N ALA A 221 -2.70 27.35 -12.86
CA ALA A 221 -2.27 28.66 -13.35
C ALA A 221 -3.14 29.81 -12.82
N LEU A 222 -4.42 29.54 -12.52
CA LEU A 222 -5.33 30.47 -11.83
C LEU A 222 -5.14 30.50 -10.30
N GLY A 223 -4.14 29.79 -9.76
CA GLY A 223 -3.89 29.70 -8.33
C GLY A 223 -4.85 28.76 -7.58
N GLU A 224 -5.64 27.98 -8.31
CA GLU A 224 -6.57 27.03 -7.70
C GLU A 224 -5.96 25.64 -7.55
N ARG A 225 -6.27 25.01 -6.41
CA ARG A 225 -5.89 23.62 -6.17
C ARG A 225 -6.87 22.68 -6.89
N PRO A 226 -6.37 21.77 -7.76
CA PRO A 226 -7.22 20.77 -8.38
C PRO A 226 -7.85 19.84 -7.34
N ASP A 227 -9.11 19.47 -7.56
CA ASP A 227 -9.85 18.42 -6.84
C ASP A 227 -10.78 17.69 -7.82
N TYR A 228 -11.33 16.55 -7.39
CA TYR A 228 -12.21 15.75 -8.27
C TYR A 228 -13.45 16.51 -8.70
N ARG A 229 -14.01 17.36 -7.84
CA ARG A 229 -15.21 18.16 -8.15
C ARG A 229 -14.93 19.16 -9.28
N LYS A 230 -13.84 19.92 -9.17
CA LYS A 230 -13.43 20.89 -10.19
C LYS A 230 -13.06 20.21 -11.52
N ILE A 231 -12.36 19.06 -11.45
CA ILE A 231 -12.04 18.29 -12.65
C ILE A 231 -13.33 17.84 -13.36
N LEU A 232 -14.29 17.23 -12.64
CA LEU A 232 -15.55 16.79 -13.22
C LEU A 232 -16.38 17.96 -13.76
N GLN A 233 -16.46 19.06 -13.03
CA GLN A 233 -17.20 20.27 -13.43
C GLN A 233 -16.68 20.79 -14.77
N HIS A 234 -15.36 20.95 -14.91
CA HIS A 234 -14.77 21.49 -16.13
C HIS A 234 -14.59 20.45 -17.23
N MET A 235 -14.62 19.17 -16.89
CA MET A 235 -14.74 18.09 -17.88
C MET A 235 -16.11 18.13 -18.57
N ASN A 236 -17.18 18.46 -17.87
CA ASN A 236 -18.52 18.58 -18.43
C ASN A 236 -18.74 19.93 -19.12
N HIS A 237 -18.12 21.00 -18.61
CA HIS A 237 -18.25 22.38 -19.10
C HIS A 237 -16.91 23.09 -19.06
N ILE A 238 -16.17 23.02 -20.16
CA ILE A 238 -14.81 23.61 -20.24
C ILE A 238 -14.85 25.15 -20.42
N GLU A 239 -15.95 25.67 -20.97
CA GLU A 239 -16.09 27.08 -21.37
C GLU A 239 -15.84 28.06 -20.20
N PRO A 240 -16.43 27.89 -19.01
CA PRO A 240 -16.18 28.81 -17.90
C PRO A 240 -14.71 28.87 -17.48
N LEU A 241 -14.00 27.73 -17.51
CA LEU A 241 -12.58 27.69 -17.21
C LEU A 241 -11.75 28.39 -18.29
N LEU A 242 -12.10 28.16 -19.55
CA LEU A 242 -11.45 28.80 -20.69
C LEU A 242 -11.60 30.33 -20.58
N VAL A 243 -12.82 30.84 -20.41
CA VAL A 243 -13.08 32.28 -20.29
C VAL A 243 -12.27 32.89 -19.16
N ARG A 244 -12.32 32.31 -17.96
CA ARG A 244 -11.57 32.80 -16.79
C ARG A 244 -10.07 32.81 -17.04
N TYR A 245 -9.53 31.74 -17.62
CA TYR A 245 -8.10 31.66 -17.89
C TYR A 245 -7.65 32.65 -18.95
N PHE A 246 -8.39 32.76 -20.07
CA PHE A 246 -8.04 33.68 -21.14
C PHE A 246 -8.10 35.15 -20.68
N GLU A 247 -9.13 35.53 -19.92
CA GLU A 247 -9.26 36.88 -19.39
C GLU A 247 -8.13 37.22 -18.40
N ASP A 248 -7.81 36.32 -17.47
CA ASP A 248 -6.72 36.48 -16.53
C ASP A 248 -5.35 36.58 -17.23
N TRP A 249 -5.11 35.70 -18.21
CA TRP A 249 -3.87 35.70 -18.97
C TRP A 249 -3.73 36.96 -19.86
N LEU A 250 -4.82 37.37 -20.53
CA LEU A 250 -4.84 38.59 -21.35
C LEU A 250 -4.66 39.87 -20.50
N ASP A 251 -5.13 39.85 -19.26
CA ASP A 251 -4.89 40.98 -18.33
C ASP A 251 -3.43 41.09 -17.90
N ARG A 252 -2.73 39.96 -17.79
CA ARG A 252 -1.32 39.93 -17.38
C ARG A 252 -0.34 40.11 -18.55
N GLU A 253 -0.59 39.42 -19.66
CA GLU A 253 0.39 39.26 -20.73
C GLU A 253 -0.16 39.63 -22.13
N GLY A 254 -1.45 39.95 -22.23
CA GLY A 254 -2.11 40.28 -23.48
C GLY A 254 -1.76 41.68 -23.99
N PRO A 255 -2.20 41.99 -25.23
CA PRO A 255 -2.03 43.32 -25.80
C PRO A 255 -2.70 44.40 -24.95
N SER A 256 -2.06 45.55 -24.79
CA SER A 256 -2.66 46.69 -24.06
C SER A 256 -4.02 47.08 -24.66
N GLY A 257 -5.04 47.19 -23.82
CA GLY A 257 -6.40 47.51 -24.24
C GLY A 257 -7.10 46.41 -25.01
N TRP A 258 -6.80 45.13 -24.68
CA TRP A 258 -7.36 43.97 -25.36
C TRP A 258 -8.90 43.90 -25.31
N ARG A 259 -9.54 44.37 -24.22
CA ARG A 259 -11.03 44.32 -24.08
C ARG A 259 -11.73 45.13 -25.17
N PRO A 260 -11.45 46.45 -25.40
CA PRO A 260 -11.99 47.20 -26.52
C PRO A 260 -11.63 46.63 -27.88
N LEU A 261 -10.45 46.02 -28.02
CA LEU A 261 -10.07 45.33 -29.26
C LEU A 261 -10.89 44.08 -29.50
N LEU A 262 -11.16 43.29 -28.45
CA LEU A 262 -12.01 42.11 -28.54
C LEU A 262 -13.44 42.47 -28.94
N ASP A 263 -14.03 43.50 -28.36
CA ASP A 263 -15.40 43.95 -28.67
C ASP A 263 -15.51 44.41 -30.14
N ARG A 264 -14.50 45.13 -30.65
CA ARG A 264 -14.43 45.55 -32.04
C ARG A 264 -14.25 44.39 -33.01
N ASP A 265 -13.39 43.44 -32.70
CA ASP A 265 -13.06 42.31 -33.56
C ASP A 265 -14.16 41.25 -33.48
N GLY A 266 -14.86 41.08 -32.33
CA GLY A 266 -15.99 40.16 -32.14
C GLY A 266 -17.22 40.46 -33.03
N ALA A 267 -17.35 41.71 -33.49
CA ALA A 267 -18.38 42.05 -34.48
C ALA A 267 -18.10 41.51 -35.89
N ARG A 268 -16.92 40.97 -36.16
CA ARG A 268 -16.46 40.41 -37.45
C ARG A 268 -16.44 38.88 -37.52
N VAL A 269 -17.09 38.20 -36.58
CA VAL A 269 -17.11 36.72 -36.53
C VAL A 269 -17.79 36.16 -37.79
N GLN A 270 -16.99 35.87 -38.81
CA GLN A 270 -17.42 35.16 -40.02
C GLN A 270 -16.81 33.74 -39.99
N ASP A 271 -17.62 32.75 -40.40
CA ASP A 271 -17.26 31.33 -40.52
C ASP A 271 -16.98 30.53 -39.23
N ILE A 272 -17.96 30.53 -38.30
CA ILE A 272 -17.92 29.58 -37.17
C ILE A 272 -18.26 28.17 -37.66
N PRO A 273 -17.39 27.18 -37.44
CA PRO A 273 -17.71 25.76 -37.69
C PRO A 273 -19.05 25.35 -37.06
N ARG A 274 -19.82 24.52 -37.75
CA ARG A 274 -21.19 24.15 -37.32
C ARG A 274 -21.24 23.61 -35.90
N HIS A 275 -20.25 22.82 -35.51
CA HIS A 275 -20.15 22.21 -34.17
C HIS A 275 -19.83 23.21 -33.05
N LEU A 276 -19.30 24.39 -33.38
CA LEU A 276 -18.99 25.44 -32.40
C LEU A 276 -20.11 26.50 -32.27
N LYS A 277 -21.12 26.49 -33.16
CA LYS A 277 -22.20 27.50 -33.13
C LYS A 277 -23.06 27.48 -31.87
N ALA A 278 -23.11 26.35 -31.17
CA ALA A 278 -23.86 26.18 -29.93
C ALA A 278 -23.01 26.38 -28.67
N ARG A 279 -21.72 26.72 -28.82
CA ARG A 279 -20.79 26.98 -27.73
C ARG A 279 -20.98 28.38 -27.13
N ASP A 280 -20.39 28.61 -25.97
CA ASP A 280 -20.44 29.91 -25.30
C ASP A 280 -19.90 31.03 -26.19
N PRO A 281 -20.66 32.12 -26.45
CA PRO A 281 -20.23 33.20 -27.33
C PRO A 281 -18.96 33.92 -26.86
N ARG A 282 -18.80 34.05 -25.53
CA ARG A 282 -17.62 34.72 -24.95
C ARG A 282 -16.36 33.89 -25.15
N ALA A 283 -16.47 32.58 -24.94
CA ALA A 283 -15.38 31.64 -25.19
C ALA A 283 -14.97 31.67 -26.67
N LEU A 284 -15.95 31.68 -27.60
CA LEU A 284 -15.69 31.80 -29.03
C LEU A 284 -14.95 33.07 -29.40
N GLN A 285 -15.40 34.22 -28.91
CA GLN A 285 -14.73 35.51 -29.13
C GLN A 285 -13.29 35.52 -28.67
N LEU A 286 -13.03 34.99 -27.46
CA LEU A 286 -11.68 34.92 -26.89
C LEU A 286 -10.76 34.01 -27.70
N VAL A 287 -11.24 32.83 -28.13
CA VAL A 287 -10.48 31.90 -28.96
C VAL A 287 -10.14 32.51 -30.30
N GLN A 288 -11.10 33.16 -30.97
CA GLN A 288 -10.87 33.84 -32.26
C GLN A 288 -9.91 35.02 -32.13
N PHE A 289 -10.05 35.83 -31.10
CA PHE A 289 -9.11 36.91 -30.79
C PHE A 289 -7.69 36.41 -30.59
N TYR A 290 -7.53 35.31 -29.82
CA TYR A 290 -6.25 34.65 -29.59
C TYR A 290 -5.61 34.16 -30.90
N GLN A 291 -6.38 33.48 -31.74
CA GLN A 291 -5.91 32.96 -33.03
C GLN A 291 -5.60 34.10 -34.05
N ALA A 292 -6.49 35.08 -34.16
CA ALA A 292 -6.33 36.18 -35.14
C ALA A 292 -5.10 37.07 -34.86
N ARG A 293 -4.62 37.04 -33.63
CA ARG A 293 -3.43 37.84 -33.21
C ARG A 293 -2.19 36.97 -33.05
N GLU A 294 -2.24 35.72 -33.44
CA GLU A 294 -1.14 34.75 -33.37
C GLU A 294 -0.51 34.71 -31.97
N LEU A 295 -1.36 34.87 -30.93
CA LEU A 295 -0.91 34.81 -29.54
C LEU A 295 -0.56 33.36 -29.18
N TYR A 296 0.39 33.19 -28.27
CA TYR A 296 0.79 31.85 -27.82
C TYR A 296 0.97 31.79 -26.31
N ASP A 297 0.23 30.88 -25.69
CA ASP A 297 0.41 30.40 -24.33
C ASP A 297 0.10 28.91 -24.26
N PRO A 298 0.93 28.08 -23.64
CA PRO A 298 0.74 26.63 -23.65
C PRO A 298 -0.52 26.15 -22.91
N VAL A 299 -1.07 26.92 -21.96
CA VAL A 299 -2.31 26.58 -21.24
C VAL A 299 -3.52 27.01 -22.06
N ALA A 300 -3.49 28.26 -22.59
CA ALA A 300 -4.52 28.77 -23.49
C ALA A 300 -4.67 27.87 -24.72
N ASP A 301 -3.57 27.45 -25.34
CA ASP A 301 -3.61 26.56 -26.50
C ASP A 301 -4.20 25.17 -26.15
N GLY A 302 -3.89 24.64 -24.97
CA GLY A 302 -4.52 23.41 -24.45
C GLY A 302 -6.03 23.55 -24.27
N LEU A 303 -6.48 24.62 -23.63
CA LEU A 303 -7.91 24.92 -23.45
C LEU A 303 -8.63 25.15 -24.78
N ARG A 304 -8.01 25.89 -25.71
CA ARG A 304 -8.53 26.09 -27.06
C ARG A 304 -8.75 24.77 -27.76
N ARG A 305 -7.76 23.88 -27.80
CA ARG A 305 -7.90 22.54 -28.42
C ARG A 305 -9.03 21.75 -27.78
N ALA A 306 -9.10 21.77 -26.43
CA ALA A 306 -10.16 21.08 -25.70
C ALA A 306 -11.55 21.64 -26.04
N PHE A 307 -11.67 22.95 -26.23
CA PHE A 307 -12.90 23.62 -26.63
C PHE A 307 -13.32 23.31 -28.09
N GLU A 308 -12.35 23.20 -29.00
CA GLU A 308 -12.59 22.93 -30.43
C GLU A 308 -12.97 21.48 -30.77
N TYR A 309 -12.81 20.53 -29.81
CA TYR A 309 -13.22 19.15 -30.05
C TYR A 309 -14.73 19.03 -30.27
N GLU A 310 -15.12 18.14 -31.19
CA GLU A 310 -16.53 17.79 -31.38
C GLU A 310 -17.15 17.20 -30.11
N LYS A 311 -18.37 17.60 -29.81
CA LYS A 311 -19.07 17.15 -28.60
C LYS A 311 -19.21 15.61 -28.54
N SER A 312 -19.45 14.97 -29.70
CA SER A 312 -19.54 13.50 -29.80
C SER A 312 -18.25 12.76 -29.40
N PHE A 313 -17.12 13.39 -29.61
CA PHE A 313 -15.82 12.85 -29.20
C PHE A 313 -15.60 13.08 -27.71
N PHE A 314 -16.00 14.23 -27.20
CA PHE A 314 -15.95 14.59 -25.79
C PHE A 314 -16.84 13.67 -24.95
N ASP A 315 -18.06 13.39 -25.42
CA ASP A 315 -19.00 12.50 -24.73
C ASP A 315 -18.40 11.09 -24.53
N LYS A 316 -17.61 10.58 -25.49
CA LYS A 316 -16.92 9.29 -25.35
C LYS A 316 -15.84 9.26 -24.26
N ILE A 317 -15.15 10.37 -24.05
CA ILE A 317 -14.13 10.50 -23.00
C ILE A 317 -14.81 10.63 -21.65
N SER A 318 -15.84 11.45 -21.57
CA SER A 318 -16.63 11.65 -20.35
C SER A 318 -17.22 10.34 -19.84
N VAL A 319 -17.73 9.49 -20.74
CA VAL A 319 -18.28 8.15 -20.39
C VAL A 319 -17.26 7.26 -19.65
N ALA A 320 -15.97 7.41 -19.92
CA ALA A 320 -14.95 6.59 -19.25
C ALA A 320 -14.58 7.10 -17.86
N VAL A 321 -14.51 8.42 -17.67
CA VAL A 321 -14.00 9.05 -16.41
C VAL A 321 -15.14 9.43 -15.48
N GLN A 322 -16.26 9.89 -16.03
CA GLN A 322 -17.38 10.43 -15.27
C GLN A 322 -17.93 9.46 -14.23
N PRO A 323 -18.17 8.15 -14.53
CA PRO A 323 -18.69 7.22 -13.53
C PRO A 323 -17.77 7.06 -12.31
N LEU A 324 -16.47 7.04 -12.52
CA LEU A 324 -15.48 6.98 -11.44
C LEU A 324 -15.53 8.25 -10.59
N LEU A 325 -15.48 9.43 -11.22
CA LEU A 325 -15.52 10.70 -10.50
C LEU A 325 -16.84 10.90 -9.77
N GLU A 326 -17.96 10.51 -10.36
CA GLU A 326 -19.28 10.57 -9.70
C GLU A 326 -19.34 9.67 -8.46
N LYS A 327 -18.78 8.45 -8.50
CA LYS A 327 -18.65 7.59 -7.33
C LYS A 327 -17.79 8.24 -6.23
N LEU A 328 -16.63 8.80 -6.59
CA LEU A 328 -15.73 9.46 -5.66
C LEU A 328 -16.33 10.75 -5.06
N LEU A 329 -17.29 11.37 -5.76
CA LEU A 329 -17.98 12.58 -5.32
C LEU A 329 -19.33 12.29 -4.63
N ALA A 330 -19.76 11.02 -4.59
CA ALA A 330 -21.06 10.66 -4.03
C ALA A 330 -21.12 10.86 -2.51
N GLY A 331 -22.17 11.54 -2.06
CA GLY A 331 -22.50 11.67 -0.65
C GLY A 331 -21.34 12.15 0.23
N ARG A 332 -21.19 11.54 1.41
CA ARG A 332 -20.16 11.93 2.39
C ARG A 332 -18.74 11.61 1.95
N THR A 333 -18.54 10.66 1.05
CA THR A 333 -17.22 10.37 0.47
C THR A 333 -16.71 11.58 -0.31
N GLY A 334 -17.59 12.22 -1.10
CA GLY A 334 -17.23 13.42 -1.84
C GLY A 334 -16.82 14.60 -0.93
N GLU A 335 -17.46 14.76 0.23
CA GLU A 335 -17.07 15.77 1.22
C GLU A 335 -15.67 15.50 1.80
N LEU A 336 -15.32 14.22 2.03
CA LEU A 336 -13.99 13.85 2.54
C LEU A 336 -12.90 14.09 1.53
N LEU A 337 -13.15 13.78 0.24
CA LEU A 337 -12.14 13.80 -0.81
C LEU A 337 -11.97 15.17 -1.48
N ASN A 338 -12.86 16.11 -1.22
CA ASN A 338 -12.82 17.47 -1.77
C ASN A 338 -12.97 18.50 -0.64
N PRO A 339 -11.96 18.60 0.23
CA PRO A 339 -12.00 19.52 1.35
C PRO A 339 -12.09 20.97 0.87
N ASP A 340 -13.01 21.73 1.44
CA ASP A 340 -12.93 23.19 1.34
C ASP A 340 -11.87 23.66 2.35
N TYR A 341 -10.78 24.18 1.82
CA TYR A 341 -9.66 24.66 2.63
C TYR A 341 -9.96 26.02 3.30
N ALA A 342 -11.00 26.71 2.83
CA ALA A 342 -11.40 28.03 3.34
C ALA A 342 -12.56 27.92 4.36
N ASP A 343 -13.16 26.73 4.53
CA ASP A 343 -14.25 26.53 5.48
C ASP A 343 -13.73 26.41 6.92
N PRO A 344 -13.96 27.43 7.78
CA PRO A 344 -13.54 27.40 9.17
C PRO A 344 -14.51 26.61 10.06
N ASP A 345 -15.72 26.29 9.57
CA ASP A 345 -16.77 25.67 10.36
C ASP A 345 -16.66 24.15 10.38
N ASP A 346 -15.92 23.55 9.47
CA ASP A 346 -15.66 22.11 9.46
C ASP A 346 -14.52 21.76 10.43
N PRO A 347 -14.82 21.15 11.60
CA PRO A 347 -13.81 20.85 12.61
C PRO A 347 -12.91 19.67 12.22
N ARG A 348 -13.22 18.94 11.15
CA ARG A 348 -12.43 17.78 10.71
C ARG A 348 -11.08 18.25 10.16
N PRO A 349 -9.96 17.69 10.65
CA PRO A 349 -8.65 18.07 10.15
C PRO A 349 -8.48 17.69 8.66
N ILE A 350 -7.61 18.41 7.98
CA ILE A 350 -7.16 18.03 6.64
C ILE A 350 -5.88 17.23 6.79
N LEU A 351 -5.87 16.01 6.28
CA LEU A 351 -4.68 15.15 6.24
C LEU A 351 -3.75 15.65 5.14
N ASP A 352 -2.53 15.94 5.52
CA ASP A 352 -1.41 16.29 4.66
C ASP A 352 -0.18 15.50 5.08
N TRP A 353 0.49 14.84 4.12
CA TRP A 353 1.60 13.94 4.42
C TRP A 353 2.81 14.66 5.01
N GLU A 354 3.11 15.86 4.53
CA GLU A 354 4.21 16.65 5.06
C GLU A 354 3.99 17.00 6.52
N THR A 355 2.81 17.53 6.83
CA THR A 355 2.43 17.88 8.20
C THR A 355 2.43 16.65 9.10
N ALA A 356 1.85 15.54 8.67
CA ALA A 356 1.79 14.32 9.43
C ALA A 356 3.20 13.74 9.73
N ILE A 357 4.07 13.72 8.74
CA ILE A 357 5.44 13.20 8.90
C ILE A 357 6.30 14.14 9.76
N ARG A 358 6.20 15.46 9.58
CA ARG A 358 6.91 16.46 10.43
C ARG A 358 6.51 16.35 11.89
N GLN A 359 5.22 16.19 12.16
CA GLN A 359 4.69 16.03 13.52
C GLN A 359 4.92 14.63 14.09
N ARG A 360 5.54 13.73 13.33
CA ARG A 360 5.69 12.31 13.66
C ARG A 360 4.34 11.68 14.05
N ALA A 361 3.29 12.03 13.34
CA ALA A 361 1.94 11.59 13.60
C ALA A 361 1.76 10.08 13.35
N VAL A 362 0.70 9.53 13.93
CA VAL A 362 0.18 8.22 13.61
C VAL A 362 -1.05 8.41 12.72
N VAL A 363 -1.00 7.86 11.52
CA VAL A 363 -2.07 7.98 10.52
C VAL A 363 -2.67 6.60 10.27
N TYR A 364 -3.98 6.50 10.36
CA TYR A 364 -4.73 5.32 9.96
C TYR A 364 -5.68 5.67 8.81
N CYS A 365 -5.60 4.91 7.71
CA CYS A 365 -6.47 5.06 6.56
C CYS A 365 -7.24 3.75 6.33
N GLY A 366 -8.54 3.76 6.61
CA GLY A 366 -9.47 2.65 6.35
C GLY A 366 -10.32 2.94 5.13
N PHE A 367 -10.30 2.07 4.13
CA PHE A 367 -10.95 2.33 2.83
C PHE A 367 -12.31 1.67 2.66
N ASP A 368 -12.74 0.83 3.62
CA ASP A 368 -14.06 0.16 3.61
C ASP A 368 -14.36 -0.62 2.30
N ALA A 369 -13.36 -1.35 1.81
CA ALA A 369 -13.43 -2.09 0.55
C ALA A 369 -14.54 -3.15 0.49
N LEU A 370 -15.07 -3.55 1.64
CA LEU A 370 -16.23 -4.46 1.70
C LEU A 370 -17.52 -3.80 1.24
N THR A 371 -17.64 -2.48 1.37
CA THR A 371 -18.80 -1.70 0.93
C THR A 371 -18.67 -1.30 -0.54
N ASP A 372 -17.51 -0.73 -0.94
CA ASP A 372 -17.21 -0.37 -2.33
C ASP A 372 -15.72 -0.54 -2.61
N SER A 373 -15.38 -1.66 -3.26
CA SER A 373 -13.98 -2.00 -3.57
C SER A 373 -13.36 -1.11 -4.65
N GLU A 374 -14.16 -0.51 -5.53
CA GLU A 374 -13.66 0.37 -6.59
C GLU A 374 -13.26 1.73 -6.02
N VAL A 375 -14.12 2.33 -5.21
CA VAL A 375 -13.80 3.58 -4.49
C VAL A 375 -12.62 3.38 -3.53
N ALA A 376 -12.61 2.28 -2.78
CA ALA A 376 -11.52 1.96 -1.87
C ALA A 376 -10.17 1.87 -2.59
N ALA A 377 -10.14 1.19 -3.74
CA ALA A 377 -8.94 1.06 -4.55
C ALA A 377 -8.48 2.41 -5.12
N ALA A 378 -9.39 3.20 -5.69
CA ALA A 378 -9.08 4.51 -6.27
C ALA A 378 -8.51 5.46 -5.20
N VAL A 379 -9.14 5.54 -4.04
CA VAL A 379 -8.67 6.40 -2.93
C VAL A 379 -7.32 5.91 -2.40
N GLY A 380 -7.16 4.60 -2.20
CA GLY A 380 -5.91 4.01 -1.72
C GLY A 380 -4.75 4.24 -2.67
N GLN A 381 -4.96 4.11 -3.98
CA GLN A 381 -3.96 4.40 -5.00
C GLN A 381 -3.63 5.89 -5.09
N GLY A 382 -4.65 6.75 -5.05
CA GLY A 382 -4.44 8.20 -5.01
C GLY A 382 -3.58 8.63 -3.81
N MET A 383 -3.87 8.08 -2.62
CA MET A 383 -3.07 8.31 -1.42
C MET A 383 -1.64 7.79 -1.54
N MET A 384 -1.45 6.60 -2.12
CA MET A 384 -0.11 6.06 -2.37
C MET A 384 0.67 6.90 -3.38
N GLY A 385 0.03 7.33 -4.48
CA GLY A 385 0.66 8.20 -5.48
C GLY A 385 1.13 9.52 -4.88
N ASP A 386 0.30 10.14 -4.05
CA ASP A 386 0.65 11.37 -3.33
C ASP A 386 1.80 11.17 -2.34
N LEU A 387 1.77 10.08 -1.58
CA LEU A 387 2.86 9.75 -0.64
C LEU A 387 4.18 9.47 -1.37
N VAL A 388 4.15 8.82 -2.54
CA VAL A 388 5.33 8.58 -3.38
C VAL A 388 5.89 9.87 -3.95
N ALA A 389 5.03 10.78 -4.39
CA ALA A 389 5.45 12.12 -4.84
C ALA A 389 6.15 12.88 -3.72
N TYR A 390 5.57 12.87 -2.52
CA TYR A 390 6.18 13.49 -1.34
C TYR A 390 7.50 12.82 -0.95
N ALA A 391 7.59 11.50 -1.02
CA ALA A 391 8.84 10.79 -0.81
C ALA A 391 9.94 11.22 -1.80
N GLY A 392 9.57 11.51 -3.04
CA GLY A 392 10.48 12.07 -4.04
C GLY A 392 11.01 13.46 -3.66
N GLU A 393 10.18 14.30 -3.04
CA GLU A 393 10.59 15.60 -2.48
C GLU A 393 11.52 15.43 -1.27
N LEU A 394 11.14 14.55 -0.33
CA LEU A 394 11.98 14.21 0.82
C LEU A 394 13.35 13.66 0.41
N TYR A 395 13.40 12.87 -0.65
CA TYR A 395 14.66 12.35 -1.15
C TYR A 395 15.59 13.43 -1.65
N LYS A 396 15.04 14.47 -2.33
CA LYS A 396 15.82 15.55 -2.92
C LYS A 396 16.21 16.63 -1.90
N HIS A 397 15.26 17.02 -1.07
CA HIS A 397 15.35 18.24 -0.29
C HIS A 397 15.36 18.02 1.24
N GLY A 398 15.10 16.79 1.72
CA GLY A 398 14.85 16.55 3.14
C GLY A 398 13.61 17.29 3.63
N LEU A 399 13.51 17.56 4.92
CA LEU A 399 12.39 18.33 5.50
C LEU A 399 12.52 19.85 5.26
N GLY A 400 13.71 20.36 4.97
CA GLY A 400 14.03 21.79 5.00
C GLY A 400 14.03 22.51 3.66
N GLN A 401 13.79 21.84 2.54
CA GLN A 401 13.85 22.42 1.17
C GLN A 401 15.14 23.23 0.86
N SER A 402 16.18 23.10 1.67
CA SER A 402 17.46 23.79 1.49
C SER A 402 18.47 22.88 0.82
N LEU A 403 19.18 23.41 -0.19
CA LEU A 403 20.31 22.71 -0.81
C LEU A 403 21.56 22.71 0.09
N ALA A 404 21.61 23.60 1.07
CA ALA A 404 22.79 23.81 1.91
C ALA A 404 22.79 22.94 3.19
N VAL A 405 21.63 22.52 3.67
CA VAL A 405 21.48 21.72 4.89
C VAL A 405 20.61 20.51 4.58
N VAL A 406 21.20 19.34 4.63
CA VAL A 406 20.44 18.07 4.58
C VAL A 406 19.85 17.84 5.97
N GLU A 407 18.64 18.32 6.19
CA GLU A 407 17.92 17.99 7.42
C GLU A 407 17.67 16.48 7.50
N GLU A 408 17.67 15.97 8.73
CA GLU A 408 17.48 14.57 9.03
C GLU A 408 16.14 14.07 8.42
N ARG A 409 16.21 13.06 7.57
CA ARG A 409 15.02 12.42 6.99
C ARG A 409 14.39 11.52 8.04
N PRO A 410 13.14 11.77 8.47
CA PRO A 410 12.52 10.91 9.45
C PRO A 410 12.26 9.52 8.84
N GLU A 411 12.65 8.49 9.56
CA GLU A 411 12.27 7.11 9.20
C GLU A 411 10.76 6.95 9.37
N THR A 412 10.03 6.92 8.26
CA THR A 412 8.58 6.79 8.23
C THR A 412 8.19 5.33 8.02
N CYS A 413 7.46 4.77 8.96
CA CYS A 413 7.02 3.37 8.92
C CYS A 413 5.64 3.27 8.27
N LEU A 414 5.58 2.54 7.15
CA LEU A 414 4.34 2.27 6.41
C LEU A 414 3.92 0.83 6.61
N HIS A 415 2.68 0.64 7.03
CA HIS A 415 2.05 -0.67 7.16
C HIS A 415 0.92 -0.78 6.14
N LEU A 416 1.08 -1.69 5.18
CA LEU A 416 0.13 -1.91 4.09
C LEU A 416 -0.58 -3.25 4.32
N ASP A 417 -1.76 -3.22 4.95
CA ASP A 417 -2.57 -4.43 5.12
C ASP A 417 -3.25 -4.78 3.80
N GLU A 418 -3.56 -6.05 3.59
CA GLU A 418 -4.12 -6.59 2.33
C GLU A 418 -3.49 -5.95 1.09
N PHE A 419 -2.17 -6.01 1.03
CA PHE A 419 -1.34 -5.32 0.03
C PHE A 419 -1.79 -5.55 -1.43
N SER A 420 -2.33 -6.71 -1.72
CA SER A 420 -2.87 -7.05 -3.05
C SER A 420 -3.96 -6.09 -3.54
N GLU A 421 -4.73 -5.49 -2.63
CA GLU A 421 -5.77 -4.52 -2.98
C GLU A 421 -5.20 -3.13 -3.31
N LEU A 422 -4.02 -2.81 -2.79
CA LEU A 422 -3.34 -1.53 -2.97
C LEU A 422 -2.36 -1.52 -4.16
N VAL A 423 -1.96 -2.69 -4.68
CA VAL A 423 -0.84 -2.84 -5.62
C VAL A 423 -1.25 -2.75 -7.09
N ARG A 424 -2.21 -1.91 -7.44
CA ARG A 424 -2.72 -1.83 -8.83
C ARG A 424 -1.92 -0.91 -9.76
N GLY A 425 -1.13 0.04 -9.22
CA GLY A 425 -0.39 1.03 -10.00
C GLY A 425 1.13 0.82 -10.00
N PRO A 426 1.87 1.48 -10.90
CA PRO A 426 3.32 1.48 -10.93
C PRO A 426 3.94 2.23 -9.74
N GLU A 427 3.19 3.12 -9.09
CA GLU A 427 3.65 4.00 -8.02
C GLU A 427 4.12 3.20 -6.81
N ILE A 428 3.36 2.17 -6.40
CA ILE A 428 3.72 1.32 -5.27
C ILE A 428 5.04 0.55 -5.52
N VAL A 429 5.25 0.10 -6.76
CA VAL A 429 6.48 -0.58 -7.15
C VAL A 429 7.68 0.37 -7.06
N GLN A 430 7.49 1.62 -7.50
CA GLN A 430 8.51 2.66 -7.38
C GLN A 430 8.78 3.02 -5.92
N ALA A 431 7.72 3.11 -5.09
CA ALA A 431 7.84 3.35 -3.66
C ALA A 431 8.68 2.28 -2.96
N LEU A 432 8.39 1.03 -3.23
CA LEU A 432 9.12 -0.11 -2.67
C LEU A 432 10.59 -0.14 -3.14
N ASN A 433 10.85 0.16 -4.42
CA ASN A 433 12.21 0.14 -4.97
C ASN A 433 13.07 1.34 -4.52
N LYS A 434 12.48 2.52 -4.36
CA LYS A 434 13.21 3.78 -4.17
C LYS A 434 12.94 4.46 -2.81
N GLY A 435 11.87 4.08 -2.13
CA GLY A 435 11.41 4.72 -0.89
C GLY A 435 12.40 4.63 0.27
N ARG A 436 13.26 3.59 0.28
CA ARG A 436 14.33 3.46 1.26
C ARG A 436 15.20 4.72 1.36
N GLY A 437 15.59 5.28 0.20
CA GLY A 437 16.39 6.50 0.15
C GLY A 437 15.67 7.73 0.70
N ALA A 438 14.33 7.76 0.64
CA ALA A 438 13.49 8.80 1.20
C ALA A 438 13.14 8.59 2.70
N GLY A 439 13.68 7.56 3.34
CA GLY A 439 13.36 7.23 4.73
C GLY A 439 12.12 6.34 4.90
N LEU A 440 11.49 5.86 3.84
CA LEU A 440 10.30 5.02 3.95
C LEU A 440 10.67 3.57 4.29
N ARG A 441 9.96 2.99 5.26
CA ARG A 441 10.11 1.61 5.76
C ARG A 441 8.79 0.89 5.61
N PHE A 442 8.69 0.03 4.62
CA PHE A 442 7.47 -0.71 4.36
C PHE A 442 7.41 -2.02 5.16
N SER A 443 6.26 -2.27 5.76
CA SER A 443 5.81 -3.56 6.26
C SER A 443 4.54 -3.93 5.48
N VAL A 444 4.65 -4.95 4.64
CA VAL A 444 3.61 -5.34 3.69
C VAL A 444 2.97 -6.64 4.13
N TYR A 445 1.65 -6.71 4.19
CA TYR A 445 0.89 -7.87 4.62
C TYR A 445 0.01 -8.38 3.48
N THR A 446 0.13 -9.68 3.16
CA THR A 446 -0.64 -10.30 2.07
C THR A 446 -0.99 -11.74 2.38
N GLN A 447 -1.90 -12.34 1.62
CA GLN A 447 -2.28 -13.73 1.81
C GLN A 447 -1.42 -14.67 0.98
N THR A 448 -1.30 -14.41 -0.32
CA THR A 448 -0.53 -15.23 -1.26
C THR A 448 0.24 -14.37 -2.26
N LEU A 449 1.20 -14.98 -2.94
CA LEU A 449 1.87 -14.35 -4.08
C LEU A 449 0.92 -14.19 -5.28
N ALA A 450 -0.04 -15.12 -5.42
CA ALA A 450 -1.04 -15.08 -6.49
C ALA A 450 -1.96 -13.86 -6.38
N ASP A 451 -2.31 -13.42 -5.17
CA ASP A 451 -3.14 -12.21 -4.96
C ASP A 451 -2.40 -10.95 -5.43
N ILE A 452 -1.09 -10.86 -5.15
CA ILE A 452 -0.27 -9.75 -5.67
C ILE A 452 -0.20 -9.80 -7.19
N ALA A 453 -0.03 -11.00 -7.77
CA ALA A 453 0.02 -11.18 -9.22
C ALA A 453 -1.30 -10.77 -9.89
N ALA A 454 -2.43 -11.07 -9.28
CA ALA A 454 -3.75 -10.65 -9.74
C ALA A 454 -3.90 -9.11 -9.70
N GLY A 455 -3.46 -8.46 -8.62
CA GLY A 455 -3.48 -7.01 -8.50
C GLY A 455 -2.61 -6.29 -9.53
N LEU A 456 -1.44 -6.85 -9.85
CA LEU A 456 -0.50 -6.30 -10.84
C LEU A 456 -0.82 -6.71 -12.29
N GLY A 457 -1.69 -7.70 -12.49
CA GLY A 457 -1.94 -8.32 -13.80
C GLY A 457 -0.71 -9.08 -14.38
N ASN A 458 0.34 -9.33 -13.58
CA ASN A 458 1.58 -9.94 -14.03
C ASN A 458 2.29 -10.70 -12.90
N ARG A 459 2.49 -12.03 -13.09
CA ARG A 459 3.11 -12.92 -12.10
C ARG A 459 4.62 -12.67 -11.93
N ASP A 460 5.33 -12.40 -13.01
CA ASP A 460 6.78 -12.17 -12.94
C ASP A 460 7.08 -10.89 -12.16
N ARG A 461 6.26 -9.86 -12.36
CA ARG A 461 6.32 -8.62 -11.58
C ARG A 461 6.06 -8.85 -10.10
N ALA A 462 5.09 -9.68 -9.74
CA ALA A 462 4.81 -10.02 -8.35
C ALA A 462 6.00 -10.73 -7.70
N THR A 463 6.57 -11.71 -8.39
CA THR A 463 7.78 -12.44 -7.94
C THR A 463 8.97 -11.50 -7.81
N GLN A 464 9.16 -10.59 -8.76
CA GLN A 464 10.22 -9.59 -8.71
C GLN A 464 10.08 -8.64 -7.53
N ILE A 465 8.86 -8.14 -7.25
CA ILE A 465 8.61 -7.24 -6.11
C ILE A 465 8.94 -7.96 -4.82
N VAL A 466 8.41 -9.16 -4.61
CA VAL A 466 8.63 -9.92 -3.39
C VAL A 466 10.08 -10.39 -3.28
N GLY A 467 10.68 -10.78 -4.41
CA GLY A 467 12.05 -11.27 -4.47
C GLY A 467 13.11 -10.20 -4.21
N ASN A 468 12.97 -9.04 -4.84
CA ASN A 468 14.00 -8.01 -4.87
C ASN A 468 13.82 -6.91 -3.83
N VAL A 469 12.59 -6.71 -3.36
CA VAL A 469 12.24 -5.56 -2.51
C VAL A 469 12.21 -5.92 -1.03
N SER A 470 11.97 -7.19 -0.68
CA SER A 470 11.86 -7.62 0.71
C SER A 470 13.14 -8.27 1.20
N ASN A 471 13.92 -7.57 2.02
CA ASN A 471 15.08 -8.17 2.69
C ASN A 471 14.65 -9.24 3.70
N THR A 472 13.50 -9.03 4.34
CA THR A 472 12.97 -9.92 5.37
C THR A 472 11.61 -10.43 4.98
N ILE A 473 11.42 -11.75 5.05
CA ILE A 473 10.11 -12.41 4.88
C ILE A 473 9.71 -13.03 6.22
N VAL A 474 8.53 -12.67 6.70
CA VAL A 474 7.87 -13.30 7.83
C VAL A 474 6.74 -14.17 7.29
N MET A 475 6.99 -15.46 7.15
CA MET A 475 6.03 -16.41 6.64
C MET A 475 5.26 -17.06 7.79
N LEU A 476 3.97 -16.80 7.82
CA LEU A 476 3.01 -17.52 8.65
C LEU A 476 2.55 -18.79 7.91
N ARG A 477 1.49 -19.44 8.37
CA ARG A 477 0.95 -20.59 7.63
C ARG A 477 0.44 -20.17 6.27
N VAL A 478 0.95 -20.79 5.22
CA VAL A 478 0.49 -20.65 3.83
C VAL A 478 -0.10 -21.98 3.33
N ALA A 479 -1.07 -21.91 2.41
CA ALA A 479 -1.68 -23.07 1.78
C ALA A 479 -1.24 -23.23 0.32
N ASP A 480 -0.81 -22.12 -0.29
CA ASP A 480 -0.38 -22.06 -1.68
C ASP A 480 1.07 -22.51 -1.84
N LEU A 481 1.32 -23.44 -2.78
CA LEU A 481 2.66 -24.00 -3.02
C LEU A 481 3.64 -22.98 -3.58
N ASP A 482 3.20 -22.07 -4.45
CA ASP A 482 4.09 -21.08 -5.06
C ASP A 482 4.58 -20.08 -4.01
N THR A 483 3.70 -19.70 -3.09
CA THR A 483 4.08 -18.87 -1.94
C THR A 483 5.05 -19.62 -1.01
N ALA A 484 4.84 -20.92 -0.79
CA ALA A 484 5.75 -21.72 0.03
C ALA A 484 7.14 -21.87 -0.59
N LYS A 485 7.24 -21.96 -1.92
CA LYS A 485 8.51 -22.03 -2.66
C LYS A 485 9.39 -20.81 -2.44
N LEU A 486 8.82 -19.61 -2.23
CA LEU A 486 9.61 -18.41 -1.92
C LEU A 486 10.57 -18.62 -0.74
N LEU A 487 10.15 -19.38 0.27
CA LEU A 487 10.98 -19.68 1.42
C LEU A 487 11.95 -20.82 1.12
N SER A 488 11.48 -21.91 0.53
CA SER A 488 12.30 -23.12 0.29
C SER A 488 13.44 -22.84 -0.68
N GLU A 489 13.22 -22.04 -1.72
CA GLU A 489 14.26 -21.66 -2.71
C GLU A 489 15.33 -20.75 -2.11
N ARG A 490 15.00 -19.96 -1.10
CA ARG A 490 15.96 -19.07 -0.40
C ARG A 490 16.80 -19.78 0.65
N LEU A 491 16.28 -20.86 1.25
CA LEU A 491 16.97 -21.56 2.33
C LEU A 491 18.03 -22.54 1.83
N GLY A 492 18.01 -22.92 0.56
CA GLY A 492 18.90 -23.91 -0.01
C GLY A 492 18.62 -25.34 0.47
N SER A 493 19.51 -26.25 0.08
CA SER A 493 19.43 -27.68 0.44
C SER A 493 20.26 -27.97 1.68
N VAL A 494 19.75 -28.84 2.55
CA VAL A 494 20.45 -29.34 3.74
C VAL A 494 20.59 -30.86 3.61
N GLU A 495 21.80 -31.35 3.79
CA GLU A 495 22.04 -32.77 3.87
C GLU A 495 21.50 -33.34 5.18
N VAL A 496 20.76 -34.44 5.09
CA VAL A 496 20.23 -35.17 6.23
C VAL A 496 20.78 -36.56 6.27
N ASN A 497 21.24 -37.01 7.43
CA ASN A 497 21.74 -38.34 7.64
C ASN A 497 20.57 -39.34 7.74
N MET A 498 20.71 -40.47 7.08
CA MET A 498 19.73 -41.52 7.10
C MET A 498 20.36 -42.81 7.62
N LEU A 499 19.88 -43.30 8.74
CA LEU A 499 20.25 -44.61 9.23
C LEU A 499 19.60 -45.67 8.33
N MET A 500 20.41 -46.41 7.59
CA MET A 500 19.98 -47.60 6.87
C MET A 500 20.39 -48.83 7.65
N VAL A 501 19.44 -49.74 7.89
CA VAL A 501 19.75 -51.06 8.41
C VAL A 501 20.27 -51.86 7.22
N VAL A 502 21.56 -52.11 7.16
CA VAL A 502 22.13 -53.06 6.22
C VAL A 502 22.06 -54.43 6.89
N SER A 503 21.06 -55.23 6.50
CA SER A 503 21.08 -56.67 6.84
C SER A 503 22.17 -57.31 6.00
N ALA A 504 23.29 -57.61 6.59
CA ALA A 504 24.21 -58.61 5.99
C ALA A 504 23.50 -59.97 6.13
N ALA A 505 23.03 -60.49 5.03
CA ALA A 505 22.68 -61.90 4.96
C ALA A 505 24.00 -62.70 5.05
N THR A 506 24.40 -63.00 6.25
CA THR A 506 25.42 -63.99 6.48
C THR A 506 24.71 -65.33 6.60
N ASP A 507 25.05 -66.24 5.73
CA ASP A 507 24.62 -67.61 5.69
C ASP A 507 25.25 -68.37 6.89
N SER A 508 24.90 -67.97 8.10
CA SER A 508 25.34 -68.66 9.32
C SER A 508 24.24 -68.68 10.36
N SER A 509 23.94 -69.85 10.77
CA SER A 509 23.04 -70.23 11.86
C SER A 509 23.42 -69.72 13.23
N VAL A 510 23.93 -68.51 13.36
CA VAL A 510 24.31 -67.89 14.63
C VAL A 510 23.31 -66.79 14.97
N PRO A 511 22.58 -66.88 16.11
CA PRO A 511 21.51 -65.92 16.45
C PRO A 511 21.94 -64.52 16.83
N ASP A 512 23.25 -64.20 16.92
CA ASP A 512 23.77 -62.94 17.45
C ASP A 512 24.70 -62.21 16.48
N SER A 513 24.29 -62.01 15.26
CA SER A 513 25.06 -61.15 14.36
C SER A 513 24.81 -59.68 14.71
N PRO A 514 25.87 -58.86 14.96
CA PRO A 514 25.69 -57.45 15.27
C PRO A 514 25.14 -56.69 14.04
N VAL A 515 24.10 -55.94 14.28
CA VAL A 515 23.52 -55.03 13.26
C VAL A 515 24.48 -53.87 13.10
N HIS A 516 25.15 -53.77 11.96
CA HIS A 516 26.00 -52.61 11.64
C HIS A 516 25.11 -51.50 11.08
N PHE A 517 25.20 -50.35 11.73
CA PHE A 517 24.63 -49.09 11.23
C PHE A 517 25.73 -48.29 10.50
N THR A 518 25.50 -47.97 9.24
CA THR A 518 26.32 -46.96 8.53
C THR A 518 25.55 -45.66 8.44
N SER A 519 26.23 -44.56 8.70
CA SER A 519 25.69 -43.20 8.61
C SER A 519 25.75 -42.70 7.16
#